data_20ba3a8de1ebe57af416faabc4b32d1a
#
_entry.id   20ba3a8de1ebe57af416faabc4b32d1a
#
_cell.length_a   1.000
_cell.length_b   1.000
_cell.length_c   1.000
_cell.angle_alpha   90.00
_cell.angle_beta   90.00
_cell.angle_gamma   90.00
#
_symmetry.space_group_name_H-M   'P 1'
#
loop_
_entity.id
_entity.type
_entity.pdbx_description
1 polymer ?
#
loop_
_entity_poly.entity_id
_entity_poly.type
_entity_poly.pdbx_seq_one_letter_code
_entity_poly.pdbx_strand_id
1 'polypeptide(L)'
;MARSTPPADNPVYGGRYGIVRQIARGGMADVYLARDQLLDRRVALKMLFPELSTDRNFVERFRREAQAAANLSHPNIVSVYDWGEEGGTYFIVMEFIEGPTLSQVIRNEGPLLADRAADIGAEVAGALGFAHRNGVVHRDVKPGNVLIDVDDRVKVADFGIARAATSGANENLTQTGAVMGTATYFSPEQAQGYGVDARSDVYSLGVVLYEMVTGQPPFSGDNPVTVAYKHVREVPVPPRQANPAIPAAFEAIVLQAMAKEPAQRYQTAEELRADLLRYRQGRQVAAVPPPPPTAMVAPTVGATQAVPAAGGTSMIGAVAEPRPRRTGGYVVMLFLMLAALAVLLFLLAKQFGLGGDGEPAAATVPVPTVVGKPVAEAQQILRDQGFEPQTSYEENAADKDIVFDQDPKAGENAEKGATVTLHVSQGEKTVRVPRVVNLKQQDAEDELVNNGFKVGTVTQQASDTIAAGVVLEQDPKAGDQAPAGAAVNLVVS
;
A
#
# COMPACT_ATOMS: atom_id res chain seq x y z
N MET A 1 51.56 -4.48 -3.14
CA MET A 1 50.17 -4.14 -2.97
C MET A 1 49.95 -3.79 -1.50
N ALA A 2 49.82 -2.51 -1.20
CA ALA A 2 49.67 -2.00 0.17
C ALA A 2 48.23 -2.31 0.65
N ARG A 3 48.11 -3.03 1.76
CA ARG A 3 46.86 -3.18 2.50
C ARG A 3 46.47 -1.80 3.04
N SER A 4 45.43 -1.18 2.48
CA SER A 4 44.83 0.00 3.07
C SER A 4 44.15 -0.40 4.38
N THR A 5 44.79 -0.01 5.50
CA THR A 5 44.18 -0.06 6.83
C THR A 5 42.93 0.83 6.81
N PRO A 6 41.73 0.33 7.21
CA PRO A 6 40.56 1.19 7.31
C PRO A 6 40.80 2.29 8.37
N PRO A 7 40.20 3.48 8.23
CA PRO A 7 40.30 4.52 9.22
C PRO A 7 39.73 4.04 10.55
N ALA A 8 40.37 4.44 11.66
CA ALA A 8 40.27 3.88 13.00
C ALA A 8 38.96 4.17 13.76
N ASP A 9 37.87 4.64 13.12
CA ASP A 9 36.66 5.11 13.81
C ASP A 9 35.34 4.54 13.28
N ASN A 10 35.36 3.47 12.44
CA ASN A 10 34.10 2.88 11.98
C ASN A 10 33.55 1.92 13.06
N PRO A 11 32.29 2.11 13.52
CA PRO A 11 31.68 1.25 14.52
C PRO A 11 31.63 -0.21 14.07
N VAL A 12 31.94 -1.13 15.00
CA VAL A 12 31.89 -2.58 14.78
C VAL A 12 30.70 -3.13 15.57
N TYR A 13 29.78 -3.79 14.90
CA TYR A 13 28.58 -4.38 15.49
C TYR A 13 28.77 -5.87 15.71
N GLY A 14 28.25 -6.39 16.87
CA GLY A 14 28.41 -7.78 17.28
C GLY A 14 29.87 -8.19 17.45
N GLY A 15 30.78 -7.23 17.70
CA GLY A 15 32.22 -7.48 17.75
C GLY A 15 32.83 -8.04 16.45
N ARG A 16 32.08 -8.02 15.33
CA ARG A 16 32.42 -8.72 14.08
C ARG A 16 32.18 -7.91 12.81
N TYR A 17 31.15 -7.11 12.73
CA TYR A 17 30.71 -6.45 11.50
C TYR A 17 31.13 -4.99 11.50
N GLY A 18 32.23 -4.68 10.84
CA GLY A 18 32.74 -3.30 10.71
C GLY A 18 31.97 -2.55 9.62
N ILE A 19 31.35 -1.41 9.98
CA ILE A 19 30.63 -0.55 9.02
C ILE A 19 31.61 0.01 8.00
N VAL A 20 31.24 0.00 6.72
CA VAL A 20 32.02 0.64 5.64
C VAL A 20 31.34 1.94 5.21
N ARG A 21 30.05 1.88 4.85
CA ARG A 21 29.25 3.04 4.47
C ARG A 21 27.76 2.70 4.49
N GLN A 22 26.91 3.71 4.59
CA GLN A 22 25.47 3.54 4.38
C GLN A 22 25.16 3.31 2.90
N ILE A 23 24.24 2.40 2.59
CA ILE A 23 23.82 2.06 1.22
C ILE A 23 22.34 2.37 0.96
N ALA A 24 21.50 2.31 1.99
CA ALA A 24 20.08 2.66 1.85
C ALA A 24 19.50 3.14 3.19
N ARG A 25 18.40 3.89 3.12
CA ARG A 25 17.56 4.24 4.25
C ARG A 25 16.12 3.81 3.96
N GLY A 26 15.57 2.98 4.84
CA GLY A 26 14.19 2.52 4.78
C GLY A 26 13.28 3.23 5.78
N GLY A 27 12.02 2.80 5.87
CA GLY A 27 11.05 3.39 6.81
C GLY A 27 11.28 3.06 8.28
N MET A 28 11.99 1.96 8.58
CA MET A 28 12.23 1.52 9.97
C MET A 28 13.70 1.19 10.26
N ALA A 29 14.55 1.16 9.25
CA ALA A 29 15.94 0.71 9.37
C ALA A 29 16.83 1.38 8.33
N ASP A 30 18.08 1.63 8.70
CA ASP A 30 19.16 1.94 7.79
C ASP A 30 19.88 0.67 7.34
N VAL A 31 20.35 0.65 6.09
CA VAL A 31 21.15 -0.46 5.55
C VAL A 31 22.56 0.01 5.26
N TYR A 32 23.53 -0.71 5.77
CA TYR A 32 24.96 -0.40 5.64
C TYR A 32 25.68 -1.52 4.88
N LEU A 33 26.64 -1.15 4.06
CA LEU A 33 27.70 -2.06 3.67
C LEU A 33 28.62 -2.23 4.88
N ALA A 34 28.86 -3.48 5.27
CA ALA A 34 29.77 -3.82 6.34
C ALA A 34 30.75 -4.94 5.89
N ARG A 35 31.83 -5.11 6.64
CA ARG A 35 32.78 -6.21 6.46
C ARG A 35 32.67 -7.16 7.65
N ASP A 36 32.36 -8.40 7.36
CA ASP A 36 32.49 -9.50 8.31
C ASP A 36 33.98 -9.75 8.54
N GLN A 37 34.53 -9.29 9.66
CA GLN A 37 35.95 -9.35 9.98
C GLN A 37 36.44 -10.76 10.23
N LEU A 38 35.54 -11.69 10.61
CA LEU A 38 35.90 -13.10 10.87
C LEU A 38 36.05 -13.90 9.55
N LEU A 39 35.10 -13.71 8.61
CA LEU A 39 35.08 -14.43 7.35
C LEU A 39 35.65 -13.63 6.17
N ASP A 40 36.08 -12.41 6.43
CA ASP A 40 36.68 -11.48 5.45
C ASP A 40 35.84 -11.23 4.21
N ARG A 41 34.51 -11.10 4.37
CA ARG A 41 33.54 -10.90 3.27
C ARG A 41 32.71 -9.63 3.45
N ARG A 42 32.18 -9.10 2.35
CA ARG A 42 31.20 -7.99 2.37
C ARG A 42 29.84 -8.55 2.75
N VAL A 43 29.10 -7.82 3.60
CA VAL A 43 27.74 -8.11 4.05
C VAL A 43 26.92 -6.83 4.05
N ALA A 44 25.59 -6.95 3.93
CA ALA A 44 24.67 -5.87 4.20
C ALA A 44 24.20 -5.98 5.66
N LEU A 45 24.24 -4.87 6.39
CA LEU A 45 23.79 -4.77 7.77
C LEU A 45 22.57 -3.87 7.83
N LYS A 46 21.38 -4.43 8.09
CA LYS A 46 20.12 -3.72 8.26
C LYS A 46 19.94 -3.42 9.74
N MET A 47 19.94 -2.14 10.12
CA MET A 47 19.91 -1.68 11.51
C MET A 47 18.59 -0.99 11.79
N LEU A 48 17.85 -1.47 12.79
CA LEU A 48 16.61 -0.84 13.26
C LEU A 48 16.90 0.57 13.80
N PHE A 49 16.03 1.53 13.52
CA PHE A 49 16.19 2.87 14.07
C PHE A 49 16.15 2.84 15.60
N PRO A 50 17.01 3.61 16.28
CA PRO A 50 17.07 3.64 17.75
C PRO A 50 15.70 3.96 18.39
N GLU A 51 14.91 4.83 17.75
CA GLU A 51 13.58 5.24 18.22
C GLU A 51 12.59 4.07 18.22
N LEU A 52 12.75 3.12 17.30
CA LEU A 52 11.92 1.93 17.18
C LEU A 52 12.45 0.74 18.00
N SER A 53 13.70 0.79 18.44
CA SER A 53 14.33 -0.28 19.22
C SER A 53 13.76 -0.39 20.64
N THR A 54 13.08 0.64 21.13
CA THR A 54 12.41 0.66 22.44
C THR A 54 11.00 0.06 22.39
N ASP A 55 10.39 -0.03 21.21
CA ASP A 55 9.08 -0.62 21.02
C ASP A 55 9.16 -2.13 20.75
N ARG A 56 8.68 -2.92 21.71
CA ARG A 56 8.68 -4.39 21.62
C ARG A 56 8.00 -4.93 20.36
N ASN A 57 6.97 -4.25 19.87
CA ASN A 57 6.25 -4.70 18.67
C ASN A 57 7.12 -4.56 17.42
N PHE A 58 7.90 -3.47 17.31
CA PHE A 58 8.83 -3.29 16.18
C PHE A 58 9.99 -4.28 16.26
N VAL A 59 10.57 -4.49 17.43
CA VAL A 59 11.64 -5.48 17.65
C VAL A 59 11.19 -6.89 17.30
N GLU A 60 10.00 -7.30 17.78
CA GLU A 60 9.44 -8.62 17.45
C GLU A 60 9.16 -8.79 15.95
N ARG A 61 8.66 -7.76 15.27
CA ARG A 61 8.48 -7.78 13.82
C ARG A 61 9.81 -7.94 13.08
N PHE A 62 10.79 -7.13 13.46
CA PHE A 62 12.13 -7.17 12.88
C PHE A 62 12.80 -8.52 13.08
N ARG A 63 12.65 -9.13 14.27
CA ARG A 63 13.13 -10.47 14.59
C ARG A 63 12.43 -11.56 13.75
N ARG A 64 11.10 -11.47 13.60
CA ARG A 64 10.34 -12.44 12.79
C ARG A 64 10.70 -12.37 11.32
N GLU A 65 10.95 -11.18 10.80
CA GLU A 65 11.46 -10.97 9.44
C GLU A 65 12.79 -11.71 9.24
N ALA A 66 13.74 -11.51 10.15
CA ALA A 66 15.01 -12.21 10.11
C ALA A 66 14.86 -13.73 10.17
N GLN A 67 14.04 -14.25 11.11
CA GLN A 67 13.81 -15.69 11.27
C GLN A 67 13.18 -16.36 10.06
N ALA A 68 12.21 -15.72 9.43
CA ALA A 68 11.56 -16.28 8.27
C ALA A 68 12.47 -16.26 7.03
N ALA A 69 13.22 -15.17 6.83
CA ALA A 69 14.18 -15.08 5.74
C ALA A 69 15.37 -16.05 5.93
N ALA A 70 15.79 -16.31 7.19
CA ALA A 70 16.90 -17.22 7.49
C ALA A 70 16.63 -18.67 7.08
N ASN A 71 15.36 -19.09 7.00
CA ASN A 71 14.96 -20.43 6.59
C ASN A 71 14.82 -20.57 5.05
N LEU A 72 14.97 -19.47 4.30
CA LEU A 72 14.82 -19.46 2.85
C LEU A 72 16.19 -19.49 2.17
N SER A 73 16.58 -20.65 1.64
CA SER A 73 17.80 -20.81 0.83
C SER A 73 17.45 -21.02 -0.63
N HIS A 74 17.58 -19.97 -1.44
CA HIS A 74 17.26 -19.99 -2.88
C HIS A 74 18.17 -19.01 -3.64
N PRO A 75 18.62 -19.33 -4.86
CA PRO A 75 19.53 -18.47 -5.61
C PRO A 75 19.00 -17.03 -5.84
N ASN A 76 17.68 -16.88 -5.95
CA ASN A 76 17.04 -15.59 -6.17
C ASN A 76 16.45 -14.95 -4.88
N ILE A 77 16.87 -15.40 -3.69
CA ILE A 77 16.53 -14.81 -2.40
C ILE A 77 17.80 -14.29 -1.74
N VAL A 78 17.75 -13.08 -1.17
CA VAL A 78 18.86 -12.54 -0.35
C VAL A 78 18.97 -13.37 0.92
N SER A 79 20.14 -13.97 1.15
CA SER A 79 20.38 -14.83 2.31
C SER A 79 20.56 -14.01 3.58
N VAL A 80 19.91 -14.41 4.67
CA VAL A 80 20.17 -13.88 6.01
C VAL A 80 21.24 -14.74 6.68
N TYR A 81 22.27 -14.08 7.22
CA TYR A 81 23.43 -14.77 7.80
C TYR A 81 23.42 -14.74 9.33
N ASP A 82 22.95 -13.64 9.92
CA ASP A 82 23.03 -13.42 11.36
C ASP A 82 22.03 -12.36 11.80
N TRP A 83 21.79 -12.28 13.10
CA TRP A 83 20.99 -11.28 13.76
C TRP A 83 21.63 -10.98 15.12
N GLY A 84 21.54 -9.73 15.58
CA GLY A 84 22.08 -9.35 16.86
C GLY A 84 21.49 -8.07 17.44
N GLU A 85 21.93 -7.77 18.66
CA GLU A 85 21.65 -6.55 19.37
C GLU A 85 22.96 -5.97 19.86
N GLU A 86 23.16 -4.67 19.70
CA GLU A 86 24.29 -3.94 20.28
C GLU A 86 23.94 -2.48 20.54
N GLY A 87 24.32 -1.98 21.72
CA GLY A 87 24.04 -0.59 22.10
C GLY A 87 22.55 -0.22 22.14
N GLY A 88 21.66 -1.18 22.37
CA GLY A 88 20.20 -0.98 22.36
C GLY A 88 19.61 -0.91 20.95
N THR A 89 20.37 -1.27 19.92
CA THR A 89 19.91 -1.31 18.53
C THR A 89 19.98 -2.74 18.01
N TYR A 90 18.96 -3.16 17.28
CA TYR A 90 18.88 -4.48 16.66
C TYR A 90 19.34 -4.43 15.20
N PHE A 91 20.03 -5.49 14.77
CA PHE A 91 20.53 -5.58 13.41
C PHE A 91 20.35 -6.97 12.80
N ILE A 92 20.21 -7.01 11.46
CA ILE A 92 20.19 -8.22 10.63
C ILE A 92 21.38 -8.16 9.70
N VAL A 93 22.15 -9.25 9.62
CA VAL A 93 23.27 -9.41 8.69
C VAL A 93 22.81 -10.26 7.52
N MET A 94 22.97 -9.74 6.31
CA MET A 94 22.52 -10.44 5.10
C MET A 94 23.53 -10.34 3.97
N GLU A 95 23.29 -11.11 2.93
CA GLU A 95 24.04 -11.11 1.69
C GLU A 95 24.08 -9.68 1.12
N PHE A 96 25.29 -9.20 0.81
CA PHE A 96 25.47 -7.94 0.10
C PHE A 96 25.39 -8.20 -1.40
N ILE A 97 24.42 -7.59 -2.05
CA ILE A 97 24.26 -7.64 -3.51
C ILE A 97 24.88 -6.39 -4.12
N GLU A 98 25.87 -6.57 -4.96
CA GLU A 98 26.52 -5.47 -5.67
C GLU A 98 25.78 -5.20 -6.97
N GLY A 99 24.95 -4.15 -6.96
CA GLY A 99 24.13 -3.77 -8.10
C GLY A 99 22.97 -2.86 -7.72
N PRO A 100 22.20 -2.37 -8.71
CA PRO A 100 21.05 -1.50 -8.49
C PRO A 100 19.82 -2.30 -8.04
N THR A 101 18.87 -1.59 -7.43
CA THR A 101 17.49 -2.09 -7.31
C THR A 101 16.78 -1.98 -8.66
N LEU A 102 15.77 -2.82 -8.88
CA LEU A 102 14.92 -2.74 -10.08
C LEU A 102 14.26 -1.36 -10.21
N SER A 103 13.94 -0.71 -9.09
CA SER A 103 13.43 0.67 -9.09
C SER A 103 14.44 1.67 -9.67
N GLN A 104 15.73 1.48 -9.38
CA GLN A 104 16.80 2.31 -9.98
C GLN A 104 16.97 2.01 -11.47
N VAL A 105 16.89 0.73 -11.85
CA VAL A 105 16.95 0.32 -13.27
C VAL A 105 15.83 0.96 -14.07
N ILE A 106 14.56 0.83 -13.63
CA ILE A 106 13.40 1.43 -14.31
C ILE A 106 13.55 2.96 -14.41
N ARG A 107 14.02 3.60 -13.35
CA ARG A 107 14.20 5.07 -13.33
C ARG A 107 15.28 5.53 -14.30
N ASN A 108 16.38 4.80 -14.39
CA ASN A 108 17.55 5.21 -15.17
C ASN A 108 17.42 4.84 -16.65
N GLU A 109 16.85 3.67 -16.96
CA GLU A 109 16.74 3.14 -18.31
C GLU A 109 15.38 3.43 -18.97
N GLY A 110 14.34 3.79 -18.17
CA GLY A 110 12.96 3.90 -18.62
C GLY A 110 12.29 2.54 -18.77
N PRO A 111 11.22 2.43 -19.61
CA PRO A 111 10.53 1.17 -19.85
C PRO A 111 11.47 0.09 -20.39
N LEU A 112 11.44 -1.08 -19.76
CA LEU A 112 12.23 -2.23 -20.18
C LEU A 112 11.56 -2.96 -21.36
N LEU A 113 12.37 -3.67 -22.14
CA LEU A 113 11.84 -4.60 -23.13
C LEU A 113 11.06 -5.73 -22.44
N ALA A 114 9.95 -6.15 -23.03
CA ALA A 114 9.08 -7.20 -22.48
C ALA A 114 9.84 -8.52 -22.21
N ASP A 115 10.85 -8.83 -23.05
CA ASP A 115 11.71 -10.00 -22.88
C ASP A 115 12.53 -9.92 -21.58
N ARG A 116 13.17 -8.79 -21.32
CA ARG A 116 13.95 -8.58 -20.08
C ARG A 116 13.04 -8.55 -18.86
N ALA A 117 11.85 -7.92 -18.98
CA ALA A 117 10.86 -7.93 -17.91
C ALA A 117 10.35 -9.34 -17.61
N ALA A 118 10.19 -10.20 -18.62
CA ALA A 118 9.80 -11.59 -18.44
C ALA A 118 10.90 -12.42 -17.75
N ASP A 119 12.17 -12.21 -18.09
CA ASP A 119 13.29 -12.91 -17.44
C ASP A 119 13.38 -12.52 -15.96
N ILE A 120 13.38 -11.23 -15.65
CA ILE A 120 13.36 -10.72 -14.25
C ILE A 120 12.13 -11.25 -13.50
N GLY A 121 10.95 -11.13 -14.10
CA GLY A 121 9.70 -11.60 -13.50
C GLY A 121 9.68 -13.10 -13.22
N ALA A 122 10.28 -13.91 -14.11
CA ALA A 122 10.36 -15.35 -13.93
C ALA A 122 11.28 -15.73 -12.75
N GLU A 123 12.39 -15.01 -12.54
CA GLU A 123 13.28 -15.22 -11.41
C GLU A 123 12.62 -14.79 -10.09
N VAL A 124 11.94 -13.63 -10.05
CA VAL A 124 11.16 -13.18 -8.88
C VAL A 124 10.05 -14.17 -8.57
N ALA A 125 9.29 -14.62 -9.57
CA ALA A 125 8.22 -15.61 -9.37
C ALA A 125 8.77 -16.95 -8.84
N GLY A 126 9.97 -17.36 -9.27
CA GLY A 126 10.67 -18.53 -8.74
C GLY A 126 11.02 -18.39 -7.25
N ALA A 127 11.53 -17.22 -6.85
CA ALA A 127 11.81 -16.89 -5.45
C ALA A 127 10.53 -16.91 -4.58
N LEU A 128 9.47 -16.26 -5.05
CA LEU A 128 8.17 -16.21 -4.37
C LEU A 128 7.57 -17.61 -4.22
N GLY A 129 7.56 -18.40 -5.29
CA GLY A 129 7.05 -19.77 -5.24
C GLY A 129 7.79 -20.66 -4.26
N PHE A 130 9.12 -20.52 -4.19
CA PHE A 130 9.91 -21.21 -3.17
C PHE A 130 9.50 -20.79 -1.74
N ALA A 131 9.36 -19.49 -1.49
CA ALA A 131 8.94 -18.97 -0.19
C ALA A 131 7.53 -19.44 0.19
N HIS A 132 6.59 -19.40 -0.75
CA HIS A 132 5.20 -19.86 -0.53
C HIS A 132 5.12 -21.32 -0.12
N ARG A 133 5.91 -22.21 -0.76
CA ARG A 133 5.99 -23.64 -0.38
C ARG A 133 6.57 -23.84 1.03
N ASN A 134 7.36 -22.88 1.52
CA ASN A 134 7.87 -22.87 2.89
C ASN A 134 6.97 -22.09 3.86
N GLY A 135 5.73 -21.75 3.48
CA GLY A 135 4.75 -21.07 4.32
C GLY A 135 4.99 -19.58 4.50
N VAL A 136 5.87 -18.98 3.69
CA VAL A 136 6.22 -17.56 3.78
C VAL A 136 5.62 -16.79 2.60
N VAL A 137 4.76 -15.82 2.88
CA VAL A 137 4.22 -14.85 1.92
C VAL A 137 5.01 -13.56 2.05
N HIS A 138 5.45 -12.97 0.93
CA HIS A 138 6.34 -11.79 0.92
C HIS A 138 5.64 -10.51 1.40
N ARG A 139 4.42 -10.24 0.93
CA ARG A 139 3.54 -9.12 1.31
C ARG A 139 4.01 -7.71 0.96
N ASP A 140 5.23 -7.54 0.46
CA ASP A 140 5.82 -6.24 0.08
C ASP A 140 6.64 -6.35 -1.23
N VAL A 141 6.09 -7.08 -2.22
CA VAL A 141 6.72 -7.20 -3.55
C VAL A 141 6.67 -5.85 -4.26
N LYS A 142 7.85 -5.27 -4.53
CA LYS A 142 8.01 -3.97 -5.20
C LYS A 142 9.39 -3.87 -5.85
N PRO A 143 9.61 -2.98 -6.82
CA PRO A 143 10.90 -2.85 -7.50
C PRO A 143 12.06 -2.50 -6.55
N GLY A 144 11.79 -1.82 -5.43
CA GLY A 144 12.80 -1.49 -4.43
C GLY A 144 13.35 -2.70 -3.67
N ASN A 145 12.60 -3.81 -3.61
CA ASN A 145 12.98 -5.05 -2.95
C ASN A 145 13.53 -6.12 -3.92
N VAL A 146 13.68 -5.77 -5.20
CA VAL A 146 14.31 -6.61 -6.23
C VAL A 146 15.66 -6.00 -6.58
N LEU A 147 16.73 -6.74 -6.34
CA LEU A 147 18.11 -6.34 -6.62
C LEU A 147 18.60 -7.07 -7.87
N ILE A 148 19.40 -6.41 -8.70
CA ILE A 148 20.02 -6.99 -9.88
C ILE A 148 21.53 -6.89 -9.69
N ASP A 149 22.21 -8.03 -9.61
CA ASP A 149 23.64 -8.03 -9.38
C ASP A 149 24.44 -7.69 -10.66
N VAL A 150 25.75 -7.61 -10.53
CA VAL A 150 26.66 -7.31 -11.66
C VAL A 150 26.66 -8.37 -12.75
N ASP A 151 26.16 -9.57 -12.49
CA ASP A 151 26.02 -10.68 -13.43
C ASP A 151 24.57 -10.79 -13.97
N ASP A 152 23.75 -9.76 -13.83
CA ASP A 152 22.32 -9.69 -14.21
C ASP A 152 21.43 -10.72 -13.48
N ARG A 153 21.86 -11.28 -12.34
CA ARG A 153 21.05 -12.20 -11.52
C ARG A 153 20.13 -11.41 -10.59
N VAL A 154 18.90 -11.87 -10.49
CA VAL A 154 17.87 -11.25 -9.66
C VAL A 154 17.93 -11.82 -8.24
N LYS A 155 17.84 -10.94 -7.24
CA LYS A 155 17.73 -11.28 -5.84
C LYS A 155 16.56 -10.52 -5.20
N VAL A 156 15.66 -11.24 -4.57
CA VAL A 156 14.53 -10.68 -3.81
C VAL A 156 14.93 -10.51 -2.35
N ALA A 157 14.77 -9.30 -1.82
CA ALA A 157 15.09 -8.92 -0.45
C ALA A 157 13.82 -8.61 0.34
N ASP A 158 13.94 -8.52 1.66
CA ASP A 158 12.91 -8.01 2.58
C ASP A 158 11.56 -8.76 2.51
N PHE A 159 11.59 -10.07 2.81
CA PHE A 159 10.36 -10.85 2.98
C PHE A 159 9.54 -10.32 4.16
N GLY A 160 8.50 -9.53 3.85
CA GLY A 160 7.76 -8.62 4.73
C GLY A 160 6.83 -9.29 5.74
N ILE A 161 7.35 -10.10 6.65
CA ILE A 161 6.58 -10.71 7.75
C ILE A 161 6.14 -9.65 8.77
N ALA A 162 6.77 -8.48 8.77
CA ALA A 162 6.44 -7.35 9.64
C ALA A 162 4.97 -6.88 9.52
N ARG A 163 4.27 -7.22 8.44
CA ARG A 163 2.84 -6.86 8.20
C ARG A 163 1.83 -7.92 8.61
N ALA A 164 2.25 -9.11 9.08
CA ALA A 164 1.33 -10.19 9.45
C ALA A 164 0.52 -9.93 10.73
N ALA A 165 0.90 -8.97 11.55
CA ALA A 165 0.29 -8.74 12.85
C ALA A 165 -0.80 -7.64 12.87
N THR A 166 -1.12 -7.01 11.74
CA THR A 166 -2.21 -6.02 11.64
C THR A 166 -3.55 -6.62 11.21
N SER A 167 -3.69 -7.95 11.20
CA SER A 167 -4.96 -8.64 10.91
C SER A 167 -5.98 -8.52 12.07
N GLY A 168 -5.90 -7.51 12.90
CA GLY A 168 -6.78 -7.34 14.05
C GLY A 168 -7.05 -5.91 14.52
N ALA A 169 -6.50 -4.91 13.85
CA ALA A 169 -6.80 -3.52 14.25
C ALA A 169 -6.74 -2.60 13.04
N ASN A 170 -7.80 -1.85 12.84
CA ASN A 170 -7.91 -0.68 11.95
C ASN A 170 -6.96 0.47 12.36
N GLU A 171 -5.78 0.16 12.89
CA GLU A 171 -4.87 1.16 13.40
C GLU A 171 -3.68 1.33 12.44
N ASN A 172 -3.61 2.54 11.88
CA ASN A 172 -2.41 3.19 11.34
C ASN A 172 -2.03 2.95 9.86
N LEU A 173 -2.99 3.08 8.92
CA LEU A 173 -2.62 3.42 7.54
C LEU A 173 -2.09 4.87 7.44
N THR A 174 -2.23 5.68 8.49
CA THR A 174 -1.97 7.13 8.47
C THR A 174 -0.82 7.62 9.36
N GLN A 175 -0.25 6.78 10.23
CA GLN A 175 0.64 7.29 11.30
C GLN A 175 2.14 7.35 11.03
N THR A 176 2.65 6.84 9.90
CA THR A 176 4.07 7.05 9.60
C THR A 176 4.26 7.41 8.14
N GLY A 177 4.93 8.51 7.84
CA GLY A 177 5.29 8.94 6.48
C GLY A 177 6.06 7.90 5.64
N ALA A 178 6.41 6.74 6.22
CA ALA A 178 6.96 5.57 5.55
C ALA A 178 5.93 4.80 4.68
N VAL A 179 4.62 5.05 4.85
CA VAL A 179 3.54 4.38 4.09
C VAL A 179 3.38 4.99 2.69
N MET A 180 3.94 6.18 2.44
CA MET A 180 3.70 6.96 1.23
C MET A 180 4.12 6.29 -0.08
N GLY A 181 5.08 5.34 -0.08
CA GLY A 181 5.55 4.63 -1.28
C GLY A 181 5.04 3.20 -1.46
N THR A 182 4.41 2.59 -0.45
CA THR A 182 4.14 1.15 -0.43
C THR A 182 2.74 0.78 -0.95
N ALA A 183 1.76 1.68 -0.87
CA ALA A 183 0.40 1.43 -1.36
C ALA A 183 0.34 1.20 -2.89
N THR A 184 1.33 1.67 -3.63
CA THR A 184 1.46 1.53 -5.09
C THR A 184 1.43 0.08 -5.58
N TYR A 185 1.85 -0.86 -4.74
CA TYR A 185 1.96 -2.28 -5.10
C TYR A 185 1.03 -3.18 -4.29
N PHE A 186 0.08 -2.60 -3.53
CA PHE A 186 -0.86 -3.37 -2.72
C PHE A 186 -1.79 -4.20 -3.60
N SER A 187 -2.03 -5.43 -3.17
CA SER A 187 -3.15 -6.19 -3.69
C SER A 187 -4.48 -5.63 -3.18
N PRO A 188 -5.60 -5.86 -3.89
CA PRO A 188 -6.93 -5.43 -3.45
C PRO A 188 -7.28 -5.87 -2.02
N GLU A 189 -6.93 -7.11 -1.65
CA GLU A 189 -7.15 -7.66 -0.31
C GLU A 189 -6.27 -6.99 0.75
N GLN A 190 -5.01 -6.61 0.42
CA GLN A 190 -4.17 -5.82 1.32
C GLN A 190 -4.75 -4.42 1.54
N ALA A 191 -5.23 -3.78 0.47
CA ALA A 191 -5.83 -2.45 0.54
C ALA A 191 -7.12 -2.42 1.38
N GLN A 192 -7.82 -3.55 1.46
CA GLN A 192 -9.06 -3.72 2.23
C GLN A 192 -8.83 -4.31 3.63
N GLY A 193 -7.59 -4.66 3.99
CA GLY A 193 -7.28 -5.29 5.27
C GLY A 193 -7.74 -6.75 5.39
N TYR A 194 -8.04 -7.41 4.27
CA TYR A 194 -8.43 -8.83 4.27
C TYR A 194 -7.23 -9.77 4.40
N GLY A 195 -7.51 -11.07 4.58
CA GLY A 195 -6.48 -12.10 4.66
C GLY A 195 -5.61 -12.14 3.39
N VAL A 196 -4.30 -12.10 3.58
CA VAL A 196 -3.28 -12.06 2.52
C VAL A 196 -2.68 -13.45 2.34
N ASP A 197 -2.68 -13.98 1.12
CA ASP A 197 -2.07 -15.24 0.75
C ASP A 197 -1.06 -15.10 -0.41
N ALA A 198 -0.57 -16.22 -0.95
CA ALA A 198 0.39 -16.27 -2.06
C ALA A 198 -0.06 -15.48 -3.31
N ARG A 199 -1.38 -15.40 -3.56
CA ARG A 199 -1.96 -14.69 -4.71
C ARG A 199 -1.88 -13.18 -4.58
N SER A 200 -1.67 -12.66 -3.37
CA SER A 200 -1.39 -11.24 -3.15
C SER A 200 0.00 -10.87 -3.71
N ASP A 201 1.01 -11.72 -3.52
CA ASP A 201 2.34 -11.52 -4.10
C ASP A 201 2.32 -11.65 -5.62
N VAL A 202 1.48 -12.55 -6.17
CA VAL A 202 1.25 -12.66 -7.62
C VAL A 202 0.69 -11.35 -8.20
N TYR A 203 -0.29 -10.73 -7.53
CA TYR A 203 -0.83 -9.44 -7.94
C TYR A 203 0.24 -8.34 -7.89
N SER A 204 0.98 -8.24 -6.79
CA SER A 204 2.03 -7.23 -6.62
C SER A 204 3.15 -7.42 -7.66
N LEU A 205 3.53 -8.67 -8.00
CA LEU A 205 4.45 -8.94 -9.11
C LEU A 205 3.84 -8.53 -10.45
N GLY A 206 2.53 -8.72 -10.67
CA GLY A 206 1.82 -8.20 -11.84
C GLY A 206 1.95 -6.67 -11.98
N VAL A 207 1.85 -5.93 -10.87
CA VAL A 207 2.06 -4.47 -10.83
C VAL A 207 3.51 -4.11 -11.19
N VAL A 208 4.50 -4.87 -10.68
CA VAL A 208 5.92 -4.69 -11.01
C VAL A 208 6.18 -4.97 -12.49
N LEU A 209 5.60 -6.04 -13.05
CA LEU A 209 5.70 -6.35 -14.48
C LEU A 209 5.11 -5.23 -15.35
N TYR A 210 3.97 -4.69 -14.95
CA TYR A 210 3.34 -3.54 -15.61
C TYR A 210 4.31 -2.34 -15.63
N GLU A 211 4.83 -1.96 -14.47
CA GLU A 211 5.74 -0.81 -14.33
C GLU A 211 7.04 -1.01 -15.14
N MET A 212 7.61 -2.21 -15.14
CA MET A 212 8.80 -2.50 -15.93
C MET A 212 8.63 -2.17 -17.43
N VAL A 213 7.48 -2.46 -18.02
CA VAL A 213 7.28 -2.29 -19.47
C VAL A 213 6.62 -0.97 -19.87
N THR A 214 6.03 -0.25 -18.90
CA THR A 214 5.40 1.06 -19.14
C THR A 214 6.21 2.23 -18.57
N GLY A 215 7.14 1.95 -17.63
CA GLY A 215 7.92 2.95 -16.90
C GLY A 215 7.15 3.63 -15.76
N GLN A 216 5.88 3.29 -15.56
CA GLN A 216 5.02 3.87 -14.54
C GLN A 216 4.13 2.79 -13.92
N PRO A 217 3.77 2.88 -12.64
CA PRO A 217 2.83 1.96 -12.03
C PRO A 217 1.42 2.14 -12.62
N PRO A 218 0.56 1.10 -12.58
CA PRO A 218 -0.79 1.14 -13.19
C PRO A 218 -1.73 2.15 -12.52
N PHE A 219 -1.48 2.47 -11.26
CA PHE A 219 -2.28 3.41 -10.49
C PHE A 219 -1.38 4.41 -9.76
N SER A 220 -1.75 5.67 -9.82
CA SER A 220 -1.13 6.79 -9.11
C SER A 220 -2.21 7.68 -8.49
N GLY A 221 -1.86 8.49 -7.50
CA GLY A 221 -2.79 9.39 -6.82
C GLY A 221 -2.08 10.30 -5.83
N ASP A 222 -2.77 11.35 -5.40
CA ASP A 222 -2.21 12.38 -4.51
C ASP A 222 -1.92 11.87 -3.08
N ASN A 223 -2.52 10.75 -2.71
CA ASN A 223 -2.30 10.12 -1.41
C ASN A 223 -2.40 8.58 -1.49
N PRO A 224 -1.84 7.86 -0.51
CA PRO A 224 -1.84 6.39 -0.49
C PRO A 224 -3.25 5.75 -0.46
N VAL A 225 -4.23 6.42 0.13
CA VAL A 225 -5.62 5.92 0.22
C VAL A 225 -6.26 5.92 -1.17
N THR A 226 -6.06 6.99 -1.94
CA THR A 226 -6.52 7.06 -3.34
C THR A 226 -5.93 5.95 -4.18
N VAL A 227 -4.61 5.67 -4.04
CA VAL A 227 -3.96 4.58 -4.76
C VAL A 227 -4.51 3.22 -4.34
N ALA A 228 -4.67 2.99 -3.03
CA ALA A 228 -5.26 1.77 -2.48
C ALA A 228 -6.69 1.55 -3.02
N TYR A 229 -7.53 2.60 -3.03
CA TYR A 229 -8.88 2.53 -3.60
C TYR A 229 -8.86 2.11 -5.09
N LYS A 230 -7.93 2.64 -5.89
CA LYS A 230 -7.77 2.27 -7.30
C LYS A 230 -7.40 0.80 -7.46
N HIS A 231 -6.52 0.26 -6.62
CA HIS A 231 -6.22 -1.17 -6.61
C HIS A 231 -7.46 -2.03 -6.35
N VAL A 232 -8.41 -1.55 -5.55
CA VAL A 232 -9.66 -2.27 -5.27
C VAL A 232 -10.68 -2.15 -6.42
N ARG A 233 -10.84 -0.96 -7.02
CA ARG A 233 -11.98 -0.64 -7.88
C ARG A 233 -11.66 -0.38 -9.34
N GLU A 234 -10.51 0.22 -9.64
CA GLU A 234 -10.20 0.63 -11.01
C GLU A 234 -9.57 -0.50 -11.82
N VAL A 235 -9.98 -0.63 -13.08
CA VAL A 235 -9.32 -1.50 -14.05
C VAL A 235 -8.06 -0.79 -14.54
N PRO A 236 -6.89 -1.45 -14.56
CA PRO A 236 -5.68 -0.82 -15.08
C PRO A 236 -5.82 -0.54 -16.58
N VAL A 237 -5.21 0.55 -17.02
CA VAL A 237 -5.03 0.79 -18.46
C VAL A 237 -4.24 -0.38 -19.03
N PRO A 238 -4.69 -1.05 -20.13
CA PRO A 238 -3.91 -2.13 -20.72
C PRO A 238 -2.49 -1.70 -21.07
N PRO A 239 -1.45 -2.49 -20.73
CA PRO A 239 -0.05 -2.13 -20.99
C PRO A 239 0.23 -1.69 -22.42
N ARG A 240 -0.38 -2.32 -23.42
CA ARG A 240 -0.24 -1.96 -24.84
C ARG A 240 -0.88 -0.62 -25.22
N GLN A 241 -1.81 -0.13 -24.45
CA GLN A 241 -2.35 1.22 -24.65
C GLN A 241 -1.37 2.29 -24.18
N ALA A 242 -0.59 2.00 -23.12
CA ALA A 242 0.49 2.87 -22.64
C ALA A 242 1.75 2.75 -23.51
N ASN A 243 2.09 1.53 -23.93
CA ASN A 243 3.25 1.26 -24.78
C ASN A 243 2.90 0.21 -25.86
N PRO A 244 2.58 0.62 -27.11
CA PRO A 244 2.17 -0.30 -28.19
C PRO A 244 3.21 -1.34 -28.59
N ALA A 245 4.49 -1.17 -28.20
CA ALA A 245 5.55 -2.13 -28.48
C ALA A 245 5.45 -3.41 -27.62
N ILE A 246 4.61 -3.43 -26.59
CA ILE A 246 4.44 -4.59 -25.72
C ILE A 246 3.71 -5.69 -26.47
N PRO A 247 4.23 -6.94 -26.51
CA PRO A 247 3.53 -8.07 -27.13
C PRO A 247 2.22 -8.42 -26.41
N ALA A 248 1.18 -8.81 -27.18
CA ALA A 248 -0.12 -9.15 -26.65
C ALA A 248 -0.08 -10.31 -25.63
N ALA A 249 0.83 -11.28 -25.83
CA ALA A 249 1.01 -12.39 -24.90
C ALA A 249 1.55 -11.92 -23.53
N PHE A 250 2.45 -10.95 -23.51
CA PHE A 250 2.98 -10.37 -22.27
C PHE A 250 1.90 -9.54 -21.54
N GLU A 251 1.15 -8.72 -22.29
CA GLU A 251 -0.01 -7.98 -21.74
C GLU A 251 -1.01 -8.93 -21.06
N ALA A 252 -1.34 -10.06 -21.71
CA ALA A 252 -2.26 -11.05 -21.15
C ALA A 252 -1.76 -11.60 -19.79
N ILE A 253 -0.46 -11.90 -19.68
CA ILE A 253 0.17 -12.34 -18.41
C ILE A 253 0.01 -11.27 -17.32
N VAL A 254 0.35 -10.02 -17.64
CA VAL A 254 0.26 -8.90 -16.69
C VAL A 254 -1.17 -8.70 -16.21
N LEU A 255 -2.14 -8.66 -17.13
CA LEU A 255 -3.55 -8.44 -16.79
C LEU A 255 -4.13 -9.58 -15.96
N GLN A 256 -3.79 -10.84 -16.27
CA GLN A 256 -4.22 -11.97 -15.45
C GLN A 256 -3.60 -11.93 -14.05
N ALA A 257 -2.31 -11.62 -13.90
CA ALA A 257 -1.69 -11.47 -12.60
C ALA A 257 -2.38 -10.37 -11.78
N MET A 258 -2.80 -9.27 -12.44
CA MET A 258 -3.47 -8.12 -11.83
C MET A 258 -5.00 -8.22 -11.74
N ALA A 259 -5.60 -9.40 -11.99
CA ALA A 259 -7.05 -9.59 -11.80
C ALA A 259 -7.45 -9.22 -10.36
N LYS A 260 -8.60 -8.53 -10.21
CA LYS A 260 -9.04 -8.04 -8.88
C LYS A 260 -9.41 -9.19 -7.96
N GLU A 261 -10.15 -10.17 -8.47
CA GLU A 261 -10.53 -11.36 -7.73
C GLU A 261 -9.37 -12.35 -7.67
N PRO A 262 -8.92 -12.78 -6.46
CA PRO A 262 -7.81 -13.72 -6.33
C PRO A 262 -8.00 -15.04 -7.09
N ALA A 263 -9.26 -15.51 -7.24
CA ALA A 263 -9.56 -16.73 -7.97
C ALA A 263 -9.34 -16.63 -9.50
N GLN A 264 -9.27 -15.41 -10.05
CA GLN A 264 -9.03 -15.15 -11.47
C GLN A 264 -7.54 -14.93 -11.79
N ARG A 265 -6.69 -14.83 -10.78
CA ARG A 265 -5.23 -14.72 -10.93
C ARG A 265 -4.60 -16.08 -11.17
N TYR A 266 -3.31 -16.10 -11.47
CA TYR A 266 -2.51 -17.31 -11.26
C TYR A 266 -2.62 -17.74 -9.80
N GLN A 267 -2.87 -19.02 -9.56
CA GLN A 267 -3.08 -19.52 -8.20
C GLN A 267 -1.76 -19.70 -7.44
N THR A 268 -0.68 -19.85 -8.18
CA THR A 268 0.68 -19.93 -7.61
C THR A 268 1.65 -19.04 -8.39
N ALA A 269 2.74 -18.65 -7.74
CA ALA A 269 3.82 -17.92 -8.41
C ALA A 269 4.52 -18.78 -9.46
N GLU A 270 4.53 -20.11 -9.30
CA GLU A 270 5.05 -21.06 -10.29
C GLU A 270 4.23 -21.07 -11.59
N GLU A 271 2.92 -20.94 -11.53
CA GLU A 271 2.07 -20.82 -12.72
C GLU A 271 2.41 -19.54 -13.50
N LEU A 272 2.54 -18.40 -12.81
CA LEU A 272 2.99 -17.14 -13.41
C LEU A 272 4.38 -17.30 -14.03
N ARG A 273 5.33 -17.91 -13.30
CA ARG A 273 6.67 -18.21 -13.80
C ARG A 273 6.65 -19.04 -15.07
N ALA A 274 5.81 -20.10 -15.07
CA ALA A 274 5.70 -20.97 -16.24
C ALA A 274 5.20 -20.22 -17.49
N ASP A 275 4.28 -19.29 -17.32
CA ASP A 275 3.77 -18.48 -18.43
C ASP A 275 4.78 -17.45 -18.93
N LEU A 276 5.53 -16.79 -18.05
CA LEU A 276 6.63 -15.92 -18.42
C LEU A 276 7.70 -16.67 -19.23
N LEU A 277 8.03 -17.92 -18.83
CA LEU A 277 8.96 -18.77 -19.56
C LEU A 277 8.40 -19.27 -20.91
N ARG A 278 7.09 -19.57 -21.01
CA ARG A 278 6.44 -19.88 -22.30
C ARG A 278 6.54 -18.69 -23.24
N TYR A 279 6.23 -17.48 -22.73
CA TYR A 279 6.38 -16.25 -23.51
C TYR A 279 7.80 -16.10 -24.04
N ARG A 280 8.83 -16.25 -23.20
CA ARG A 280 10.24 -16.18 -23.60
C ARG A 280 10.65 -17.20 -24.65
N GLN A 281 10.00 -18.36 -24.68
CA GLN A 281 10.22 -19.43 -25.63
C GLN A 281 9.39 -19.26 -26.92
N GLY A 282 8.63 -18.17 -27.08
CA GLY A 282 7.72 -17.97 -28.21
C GLY A 282 6.56 -18.97 -28.23
N ARG A 283 6.27 -19.63 -27.09
CA ARG A 283 5.17 -20.60 -26.96
C ARG A 283 3.89 -19.89 -26.56
N GLN A 284 2.75 -20.51 -26.82
CA GLN A 284 1.46 -20.00 -26.39
C GLN A 284 1.39 -19.95 -24.85
N VAL A 285 1.04 -18.77 -24.33
CA VAL A 285 0.77 -18.55 -22.90
C VAL A 285 -0.57 -19.11 -22.50
N ALA A 286 -0.74 -19.50 -21.24
CA ALA A 286 -2.01 -19.97 -20.70
C ALA A 286 -2.87 -18.79 -20.20
N ALA A 287 -2.30 -17.60 -20.13
CA ALA A 287 -2.96 -16.40 -19.65
C ALA A 287 -4.29 -16.14 -20.38
N VAL A 288 -5.36 -16.01 -19.58
CA VAL A 288 -6.68 -15.56 -20.04
C VAL A 288 -6.97 -14.21 -19.39
N PRO A 289 -6.89 -13.11 -20.14
CA PRO A 289 -7.20 -11.80 -19.57
C PRO A 289 -8.64 -11.78 -19.04
N PRO A 290 -8.92 -11.13 -17.91
CA PRO A 290 -10.29 -10.95 -17.46
C PRO A 290 -11.09 -10.21 -18.54
N PRO A 291 -12.38 -10.58 -18.77
CA PRO A 291 -13.19 -9.87 -19.72
C PRO A 291 -13.25 -8.39 -19.35
N PRO A 292 -13.19 -7.47 -20.32
CA PRO A 292 -13.36 -6.06 -20.05
C PRO A 292 -14.69 -5.86 -19.31
N PRO A 293 -14.77 -4.90 -18.37
CA PRO A 293 -16.04 -4.59 -17.71
C PRO A 293 -17.05 -4.24 -18.81
N THR A 294 -18.10 -5.04 -18.90
CA THR A 294 -19.18 -4.80 -19.85
C THR A 294 -19.76 -3.43 -19.51
N ALA A 295 -19.47 -2.41 -20.31
CA ALA A 295 -20.18 -1.16 -20.22
C ALA A 295 -21.67 -1.53 -20.31
N MET A 296 -22.43 -1.24 -19.24
CA MET A 296 -23.87 -1.36 -19.31
C MET A 296 -24.31 -0.43 -20.43
N VAL A 297 -24.56 -1.01 -21.61
CA VAL A 297 -25.20 -0.31 -22.71
C VAL A 297 -26.59 0.04 -22.20
N ALA A 298 -26.80 1.32 -21.90
CA ALA A 298 -28.13 1.83 -21.60
C ALA A 298 -29.05 1.38 -22.75
N PRO A 299 -30.23 0.81 -22.47
CA PRO A 299 -31.13 0.41 -23.52
C PRO A 299 -31.47 1.62 -24.39
N THR A 300 -30.97 1.62 -25.60
CA THR A 300 -31.34 2.64 -26.60
C THR A 300 -32.82 2.36 -26.89
N VAL A 301 -33.67 3.29 -26.48
CA VAL A 301 -35.09 3.26 -26.85
C VAL A 301 -35.14 3.36 -28.37
N GLY A 302 -35.40 2.23 -29.01
CA GLY A 302 -35.49 2.11 -30.45
C GLY A 302 -36.62 2.99 -30.98
N ALA A 303 -36.26 3.94 -31.84
CA ALA A 303 -37.23 4.67 -32.63
C ALA A 303 -38.01 3.70 -33.50
N THR A 304 -39.34 3.70 -33.36
CA THR A 304 -40.29 2.96 -34.16
C THR A 304 -40.20 3.40 -35.63
N GLN A 305 -39.59 2.60 -36.48
CA GLN A 305 -39.71 2.78 -37.94
C GLN A 305 -40.93 2.04 -38.46
N ALA A 306 -41.84 2.79 -39.06
CA ALA A 306 -43.01 2.31 -39.77
C ALA A 306 -42.57 1.50 -41.00
N VAL A 307 -43.11 0.29 -41.14
CA VAL A 307 -42.95 -0.59 -42.32
C VAL A 307 -44.05 -0.29 -43.32
N PRO A 308 -43.76 0.01 -44.59
CA PRO A 308 -44.78 0.01 -45.64
C PRO A 308 -45.07 -1.43 -46.13
N ALA A 309 -46.33 -1.75 -46.20
CA ALA A 309 -46.84 -3.02 -46.77
C ALA A 309 -46.65 -3.04 -48.28
N ALA A 310 -46.06 -4.13 -48.80
CA ALA A 310 -46.27 -4.53 -50.20
C ALA A 310 -46.18 -6.04 -50.26
N GLY A 311 -47.21 -6.62 -50.88
CA GLY A 311 -47.49 -8.05 -50.99
C GLY A 311 -46.59 -8.82 -51.96
N GLY A 312 -46.55 -10.14 -51.80
CA GLY A 312 -45.87 -11.08 -52.69
C GLY A 312 -45.94 -12.47 -52.11
N THR A 313 -46.91 -13.23 -52.66
CA THR A 313 -47.18 -14.67 -52.47
C THR A 313 -46.03 -15.51 -53.01
N SER A 314 -45.50 -16.48 -52.29
CA SER A 314 -44.99 -17.75 -52.85
C SER A 314 -44.72 -18.79 -51.77
N MET A 315 -45.02 -19.96 -52.15
CA MET A 315 -45.26 -21.24 -51.46
C MET A 315 -44.03 -21.96 -50.91
N ILE A 316 -44.31 -22.76 -49.87
CA ILE A 316 -43.88 -24.15 -49.57
C ILE A 316 -42.41 -24.34 -49.05
N GLY A 317 -42.35 -24.87 -47.86
CA GLY A 317 -41.23 -25.58 -47.28
C GLY A 317 -41.50 -25.95 -45.82
N ALA A 318 -42.13 -27.11 -45.60
CA ALA A 318 -42.42 -27.66 -44.31
C ALA A 318 -41.07 -28.03 -43.61
N VAL A 319 -40.70 -27.35 -42.51
CA VAL A 319 -39.66 -27.78 -41.60
C VAL A 319 -40.31 -28.06 -40.27
N ALA A 320 -40.04 -29.25 -39.72
CA ALA A 320 -40.59 -29.83 -38.52
C ALA A 320 -40.39 -28.96 -37.28
N GLU A 321 -41.47 -28.73 -36.54
CA GLU A 321 -41.42 -28.12 -35.20
C GLU A 321 -40.67 -29.01 -34.20
N PRO A 322 -39.75 -28.47 -33.39
CA PRO A 322 -39.22 -29.19 -32.25
C PRO A 322 -40.23 -29.15 -31.10
N ARG A 323 -40.60 -30.33 -30.65
CA ARG A 323 -41.50 -30.55 -29.50
C ARG A 323 -41.00 -29.84 -28.25
N PRO A 324 -41.85 -29.16 -27.46
CA PRO A 324 -41.46 -28.56 -26.20
C PRO A 324 -41.06 -29.63 -25.19
N ARG A 325 -39.81 -29.57 -24.75
CA ARG A 325 -39.32 -30.35 -23.57
C ARG A 325 -40.06 -29.86 -22.33
N ARG A 326 -40.74 -30.76 -21.64
CA ARG A 326 -41.41 -30.54 -20.36
C ARG A 326 -40.36 -30.20 -19.27
N THR A 327 -39.98 -28.95 -19.12
CA THR A 327 -39.06 -28.45 -18.07
C THR A 327 -39.81 -28.09 -16.78
N GLY A 328 -41.14 -28.10 -16.79
CA GLY A 328 -41.96 -27.73 -15.62
C GLY A 328 -41.78 -28.62 -14.37
N GLY A 329 -41.48 -29.93 -14.59
CA GLY A 329 -41.29 -30.86 -13.47
C GLY A 329 -40.05 -30.57 -12.59
N TYR A 330 -38.94 -30.16 -13.21
CA TYR A 330 -37.70 -29.87 -12.48
C TYR A 330 -37.76 -28.57 -11.68
N VAL A 331 -38.50 -27.57 -12.18
CA VAL A 331 -38.70 -26.31 -11.46
C VAL A 331 -39.55 -26.52 -10.20
N VAL A 332 -40.63 -27.32 -10.32
CA VAL A 332 -41.47 -27.66 -9.15
C VAL A 332 -40.67 -28.51 -8.14
N MET A 333 -39.86 -29.47 -8.64
CA MET A 333 -39.02 -30.29 -7.76
C MET A 333 -37.94 -29.45 -7.04
N LEU A 334 -37.34 -28.46 -7.72
CA LEU A 334 -36.39 -27.52 -7.13
C LEU A 334 -37.04 -26.67 -6.04
N PHE A 335 -38.25 -26.13 -6.28
CA PHE A 335 -39.00 -25.38 -5.27
C PHE A 335 -39.38 -26.23 -4.06
N LEU A 336 -39.80 -27.48 -4.26
CA LEU A 336 -40.09 -28.41 -3.17
C LEU A 336 -38.84 -28.77 -2.36
N MET A 337 -37.69 -28.94 -3.04
CA MET A 337 -36.41 -29.22 -2.37
C MET A 337 -35.91 -28.02 -1.58
N LEU A 338 -36.06 -26.78 -2.09
CA LEU A 338 -35.75 -25.55 -1.38
C LEU A 338 -36.66 -25.31 -0.18
N ALA A 339 -37.96 -25.61 -0.34
CA ALA A 339 -38.92 -25.54 0.77
C ALA A 339 -38.61 -26.57 1.87
N ALA A 340 -38.27 -27.80 1.49
CA ALA A 340 -37.84 -28.84 2.45
C ALA A 340 -36.54 -28.48 3.15
N LEU A 341 -35.56 -27.86 2.44
CA LEU A 341 -34.31 -27.36 3.03
C LEU A 341 -34.59 -26.20 3.99
N ALA A 342 -35.46 -25.28 3.66
CA ALA A 342 -35.86 -24.18 4.53
C ALA A 342 -36.54 -24.67 5.82
N VAL A 343 -37.42 -25.66 5.72
CA VAL A 343 -38.06 -26.33 6.88
C VAL A 343 -37.01 -27.06 7.73
N LEU A 344 -36.07 -27.76 7.09
CA LEU A 344 -34.99 -28.46 7.81
C LEU A 344 -34.08 -27.48 8.54
N LEU A 345 -33.71 -26.37 7.89
CA LEU A 345 -32.89 -25.30 8.52
C LEU A 345 -33.64 -24.62 9.65
N PHE A 346 -34.96 -24.41 9.51
CA PHE A 346 -35.79 -23.87 10.59
C PHE A 346 -35.90 -24.84 11.79
N LEU A 347 -36.03 -26.14 11.54
CA LEU A 347 -36.08 -27.15 12.60
C LEU A 347 -34.71 -27.32 13.28
N LEU A 348 -33.61 -27.26 12.52
CA LEU A 348 -32.26 -27.25 13.06
C LEU A 348 -31.99 -25.98 13.90
N ALA A 349 -32.38 -24.80 13.41
CA ALA A 349 -32.25 -23.56 14.16
C ALA A 349 -33.02 -23.63 15.50
N LYS A 350 -34.20 -24.27 15.52
CA LYS A 350 -35.00 -24.49 16.74
C LYS A 350 -34.37 -25.52 17.68
N GLN A 351 -33.70 -26.56 17.12
CA GLN A 351 -33.07 -27.62 17.92
C GLN A 351 -31.71 -27.20 18.51
N PHE A 352 -31.00 -26.27 17.86
CA PHE A 352 -29.73 -25.69 18.32
C PHE A 352 -29.87 -24.36 19.08
N GLY A 353 -31.10 -23.95 19.42
CA GLY A 353 -31.33 -22.73 20.21
C GLY A 353 -30.99 -21.42 19.48
N LEU A 354 -30.88 -21.46 18.13
CA LEU A 354 -30.63 -20.26 17.29
C LEU A 354 -31.93 -19.50 16.92
N GLY A 355 -33.08 -19.94 17.44
CA GLY A 355 -34.30 -19.19 17.43
C GLY A 355 -34.38 -18.41 18.71
N GLY A 356 -33.81 -17.21 18.76
CA GLY A 356 -33.89 -16.32 19.89
C GLY A 356 -35.36 -16.01 20.17
N ASP A 357 -35.83 -16.41 21.33
CA ASP A 357 -36.91 -15.71 22.03
C ASP A 357 -36.44 -14.27 22.13
N GLY A 358 -37.26 -13.34 21.64
CA GLY A 358 -36.90 -11.94 21.56
C GLY A 358 -36.30 -11.43 22.86
N GLU A 359 -35.01 -11.19 22.85
CA GLU A 359 -34.42 -10.27 23.83
C GLU A 359 -35.21 -8.96 23.73
N PRO A 360 -35.59 -8.35 24.84
CA PRO A 360 -36.27 -7.06 24.81
C PRO A 360 -35.36 -6.10 24.04
N ALA A 361 -35.92 -5.44 23.02
CA ALA A 361 -35.20 -4.48 22.19
C ALA A 361 -34.30 -3.63 23.09
N ALA A 362 -32.99 -3.71 22.92
CA ALA A 362 -32.04 -2.98 23.71
C ALA A 362 -32.47 -1.51 23.70
N ALA A 363 -32.64 -0.92 24.89
CA ALA A 363 -33.12 0.44 25.01
C ALA A 363 -32.11 1.36 24.30
N THR A 364 -32.46 1.87 23.13
CA THR A 364 -31.67 2.84 22.40
C THR A 364 -31.78 4.20 23.12
N VAL A 365 -30.64 4.86 23.27
CA VAL A 365 -30.55 6.18 23.92
C VAL A 365 -29.96 7.15 22.88
N PRO A 366 -30.47 8.40 22.80
CA PRO A 366 -29.86 9.37 21.90
C PRO A 366 -28.44 9.73 22.35
N VAL A 367 -27.50 9.73 21.40
CA VAL A 367 -26.10 10.09 21.66
C VAL A 367 -26.02 11.58 22.04
N PRO A 368 -25.39 11.94 23.17
CA PRO A 368 -25.25 13.32 23.57
C PRO A 368 -24.32 14.11 22.69
N THR A 369 -24.51 15.44 22.62
CA THR A 369 -23.59 16.35 21.92
C THR A 369 -22.34 16.57 22.75
N VAL A 370 -21.17 16.19 22.20
CA VAL A 370 -19.87 16.41 22.84
C VAL A 370 -18.89 17.16 21.95
N VAL A 371 -19.29 17.57 20.75
CA VAL A 371 -18.51 18.43 19.85
C VAL A 371 -18.29 19.80 20.51
N GLY A 372 -17.08 20.32 20.39
CA GLY A 372 -16.64 21.58 21.00
C GLY A 372 -16.17 21.48 22.45
N LYS A 373 -16.20 20.27 23.05
CA LYS A 373 -15.76 20.05 24.43
C LYS A 373 -14.33 19.48 24.49
N PRO A 374 -13.61 19.71 25.60
CA PRO A 374 -12.38 19.00 25.88
C PRO A 374 -12.61 17.48 25.92
N VAL A 375 -11.67 16.72 25.38
CA VAL A 375 -11.78 15.26 25.24
C VAL A 375 -12.12 14.55 26.55
N ALA A 376 -11.52 14.99 27.68
CA ALA A 376 -11.78 14.41 28.99
C ALA A 376 -13.23 14.59 29.43
N GLU A 377 -13.82 15.78 29.23
CA GLU A 377 -15.20 16.09 29.52
C GLU A 377 -16.15 15.30 28.60
N ALA A 378 -15.86 15.25 27.32
CA ALA A 378 -16.61 14.49 26.33
C ALA A 378 -16.71 13.00 26.68
N GLN A 379 -15.58 12.39 27.05
CA GLN A 379 -15.53 10.99 27.48
C GLN A 379 -16.37 10.74 28.74
N GLN A 380 -16.34 11.67 29.70
CA GLN A 380 -17.12 11.52 30.91
C GLN A 380 -18.63 11.58 30.64
N ILE A 381 -19.07 12.53 29.80
CA ILE A 381 -20.48 12.66 29.40
C ILE A 381 -20.99 11.39 28.73
N LEU A 382 -20.19 10.80 27.82
CA LEU A 382 -20.59 9.58 27.14
C LEU A 382 -20.68 8.38 28.09
N ARG A 383 -19.72 8.21 29.00
CA ARG A 383 -19.75 7.14 30.02
C ARG A 383 -20.93 7.28 30.96
N ASP A 384 -21.28 8.49 31.38
CA ASP A 384 -22.41 8.75 32.25
C ASP A 384 -23.75 8.43 31.57
N GLN A 385 -23.81 8.49 30.24
CA GLN A 385 -24.97 8.08 29.44
C GLN A 385 -24.94 6.59 29.03
N GLY A 386 -23.87 5.87 29.42
CA GLY A 386 -23.74 4.43 29.18
C GLY A 386 -23.18 4.07 27.84
N PHE A 387 -22.43 4.97 27.18
CA PHE A 387 -21.69 4.73 25.92
C PHE A 387 -20.22 4.46 26.21
N GLU A 388 -19.52 3.78 25.26
CA GLU A 388 -18.09 3.58 25.30
C GLU A 388 -17.38 4.61 24.40
N PRO A 389 -16.69 5.64 24.97
CA PRO A 389 -16.00 6.63 24.16
C PRO A 389 -14.69 6.08 23.63
N GLN A 390 -14.49 6.16 22.31
CA GLN A 390 -13.23 5.94 21.62
C GLN A 390 -12.74 7.26 21.05
N THR A 391 -11.43 7.55 21.12
CA THR A 391 -10.85 8.81 20.64
C THR A 391 -9.98 8.57 19.41
N SER A 392 -10.18 9.39 18.37
CA SER A 392 -9.32 9.52 17.19
C SER A 392 -8.73 10.92 17.18
N TYR A 393 -7.40 11.04 17.17
CA TYR A 393 -6.71 12.32 17.14
C TYR A 393 -6.32 12.69 15.70
N GLU A 394 -6.73 13.89 15.26
CA GLU A 394 -6.52 14.35 13.88
C GLU A 394 -6.04 15.81 13.86
N GLU A 395 -5.25 16.19 12.83
CA GLU A 395 -4.88 17.59 12.60
C GLU A 395 -6.14 18.39 12.24
N ASN A 396 -6.44 19.43 12.98
CA ASN A 396 -7.64 20.27 12.77
C ASN A 396 -7.38 21.71 13.23
N ALA A 397 -8.11 22.66 12.67
CA ALA A 397 -8.04 24.07 13.03
C ALA A 397 -8.59 24.38 14.45
N ALA A 398 -9.29 23.44 15.07
CA ALA A 398 -9.73 23.57 16.46
C ALA A 398 -8.53 23.49 17.42
N ASP A 399 -8.68 24.07 18.59
CA ASP A 399 -7.65 23.98 19.63
C ASP A 399 -7.33 22.52 19.98
N LYS A 400 -6.07 22.29 20.37
CA LYS A 400 -5.62 20.96 20.76
C LYS A 400 -6.49 20.38 21.88
N ASP A 401 -6.74 19.06 21.79
CA ASP A 401 -7.55 18.28 22.73
C ASP A 401 -9.04 18.65 22.78
N ILE A 402 -9.55 19.39 21.80
CA ILE A 402 -10.99 19.67 21.61
C ILE A 402 -11.60 18.66 20.63
N VAL A 403 -12.76 18.14 20.96
CA VAL A 403 -13.56 17.27 20.07
C VAL A 403 -14.17 18.12 18.97
N PHE A 404 -13.79 17.90 17.72
CA PHE A 404 -14.33 18.65 16.59
C PHE A 404 -15.43 17.90 15.82
N ASP A 405 -15.51 16.55 15.99
CA ASP A 405 -16.58 15.72 15.42
C ASP A 405 -16.81 14.47 16.28
N GLN A 406 -17.97 13.82 16.12
CA GLN A 406 -18.34 12.57 16.79
C GLN A 406 -19.14 11.65 15.88
N ASP A 407 -18.96 10.33 16.03
CA ASP A 407 -19.71 9.29 15.33
C ASP A 407 -20.12 8.16 16.28
N PRO A 408 -21.43 7.84 16.45
CA PRO A 408 -22.61 8.44 15.81
C PRO A 408 -22.82 9.92 16.16
N LYS A 409 -23.55 10.63 15.28
CA LYS A 409 -23.81 12.06 15.44
C LYS A 409 -24.71 12.33 16.65
N ALA A 410 -24.60 13.54 17.20
CA ALA A 410 -25.45 13.97 18.28
C ALA A 410 -26.95 13.83 17.93
N GLY A 411 -27.73 13.20 18.82
CA GLY A 411 -29.16 12.94 18.64
C GLY A 411 -29.50 11.65 17.89
N GLU A 412 -28.53 10.94 17.30
CA GLU A 412 -28.75 9.61 16.75
C GLU A 412 -28.99 8.61 17.88
N ASN A 413 -29.86 7.63 17.64
CA ASN A 413 -30.15 6.59 18.63
C ASN A 413 -29.13 5.46 18.52
N ALA A 414 -28.46 5.15 19.62
CA ALA A 414 -27.53 4.02 19.73
C ALA A 414 -27.87 3.17 20.98
N GLU A 415 -27.50 1.91 20.94
CA GLU A 415 -27.71 0.99 22.07
C GLU A 415 -26.81 1.38 23.25
N LYS A 416 -27.28 1.13 24.49
CA LYS A 416 -26.40 1.27 25.65
C LYS A 416 -25.21 0.33 25.54
N GLY A 417 -24.00 0.87 25.76
CA GLY A 417 -22.74 0.15 25.53
C GLY A 417 -22.18 0.30 24.12
N ALA A 418 -22.89 0.97 23.18
CA ALA A 418 -22.35 1.25 21.86
C ALA A 418 -21.13 2.17 21.94
N THR A 419 -20.18 1.96 21.06
CA THR A 419 -18.98 2.80 20.93
C THR A 419 -19.33 4.10 20.23
N VAL A 420 -18.90 5.23 20.82
CA VAL A 420 -18.98 6.56 20.21
C VAL A 420 -17.56 7.05 19.95
N THR A 421 -17.21 7.23 18.68
CA THR A 421 -15.90 7.74 18.28
C THR A 421 -15.88 9.26 18.39
N LEU A 422 -14.88 9.79 19.08
CA LEU A 422 -14.61 11.22 19.23
C LEU A 422 -13.43 11.60 18.35
N HIS A 423 -13.63 12.52 17.41
CA HIS A 423 -12.57 13.12 16.61
C HIS A 423 -12.01 14.32 17.35
N VAL A 424 -10.78 14.21 17.83
CA VAL A 424 -10.12 15.16 18.71
C VAL A 424 -9.01 15.89 17.96
N SER A 425 -9.00 17.22 18.06
CA SER A 425 -7.96 18.02 17.41
C SER A 425 -6.60 17.85 18.07
N GLN A 426 -5.56 17.63 17.25
CA GLN A 426 -4.16 17.75 17.65
C GLN A 426 -3.63 19.19 17.54
N GLY A 427 -4.47 20.12 17.06
CA GLY A 427 -4.11 21.46 16.63
C GLY A 427 -3.67 21.52 15.17
N GLU A 428 -3.40 22.72 14.70
CA GLU A 428 -2.90 22.94 13.32
C GLU A 428 -1.48 22.38 13.16
N LYS A 429 -1.21 21.84 11.98
CA LYS A 429 0.14 21.40 11.62
C LYS A 429 1.11 22.57 11.59
N THR A 430 2.07 22.59 12.53
CA THR A 430 3.10 23.62 12.57
C THR A 430 4.38 23.15 11.89
N VAL A 431 5.03 24.07 11.20
CA VAL A 431 6.33 23.89 10.55
C VAL A 431 7.31 24.91 11.13
N ARG A 432 8.58 24.51 11.24
CA ARG A 432 9.62 25.40 11.77
C ARG A 432 9.99 26.46 10.76
N VAL A 433 9.92 27.73 11.15
CA VAL A 433 10.24 28.89 10.29
C VAL A 433 11.75 28.88 9.96
N PRO A 434 12.13 28.86 8.68
CA PRO A 434 13.52 28.88 8.25
C PRO A 434 14.16 30.24 8.55
N ARG A 435 15.50 30.25 8.63
CA ARG A 435 16.24 31.49 8.82
C ARG A 435 16.51 32.15 7.46
N VAL A 436 15.90 33.29 7.22
CA VAL A 436 16.09 34.07 5.99
C VAL A 436 16.75 35.44 6.21
N VAL A 437 17.03 35.79 7.46
CA VAL A 437 17.79 37.02 7.80
C VAL A 437 19.22 36.92 7.26
N ASN A 438 19.71 37.98 6.65
CA ASN A 438 20.97 38.14 5.92
C ASN A 438 20.99 37.47 4.51
N LEU A 439 19.88 36.97 4.01
CA LEU A 439 19.75 36.54 2.60
C LEU A 439 19.30 37.73 1.75
N LYS A 440 19.56 37.69 0.44
CA LYS A 440 18.92 38.62 -0.51
C LYS A 440 17.42 38.37 -0.51
N GLN A 441 16.63 39.40 -0.77
CA GLN A 441 15.18 39.30 -0.74
C GLN A 441 14.64 38.13 -1.60
N GLN A 442 15.13 37.95 -2.81
CA GLN A 442 14.68 36.88 -3.70
C GLN A 442 15.02 35.47 -3.13
N ASP A 443 16.24 35.30 -2.63
CA ASP A 443 16.69 34.03 -2.04
C ASP A 443 15.89 33.71 -0.75
N ALA A 444 15.51 34.74 0.02
CA ALA A 444 14.67 34.62 1.21
C ALA A 444 13.22 34.23 0.86
N GLU A 445 12.64 34.82 -0.17
CA GLU A 445 11.31 34.48 -0.67
C GLU A 445 11.26 33.04 -1.17
N ASP A 446 12.26 32.62 -1.97
CA ASP A 446 12.37 31.23 -2.46
C ASP A 446 12.55 30.23 -1.31
N GLU A 447 13.36 30.55 -0.31
CA GLU A 447 13.56 29.67 0.88
C GLU A 447 12.28 29.52 1.70
N LEU A 448 11.50 30.60 1.89
CA LEU A 448 10.20 30.53 2.58
C LEU A 448 9.20 29.66 1.82
N VAL A 449 9.09 29.84 0.51
CA VAL A 449 8.18 29.07 -0.33
C VAL A 449 8.56 27.58 -0.36
N ASN A 450 9.86 27.26 -0.48
CA ASN A 450 10.36 25.89 -0.47
C ASN A 450 10.11 25.18 0.88
N ASN A 451 10.02 25.93 1.98
CA ASN A 451 9.70 25.40 3.31
C ASN A 451 8.19 25.46 3.63
N GLY A 452 7.33 25.75 2.64
CA GLY A 452 5.88 25.70 2.79
C GLY A 452 5.25 26.93 3.46
N PHE A 453 5.97 28.07 3.51
CA PHE A 453 5.46 29.36 3.98
C PHE A 453 5.05 30.26 2.84
N LYS A 454 4.24 31.26 3.12
CA LYS A 454 3.94 32.37 2.20
C LYS A 454 4.78 33.58 2.56
N VAL A 455 5.22 34.33 1.56
CA VAL A 455 5.81 35.64 1.80
C VAL A 455 4.71 36.61 2.22
N GLY A 456 4.84 37.19 3.38
CA GLY A 456 3.93 38.18 3.93
C GLY A 456 4.23 39.60 3.40
N THR A 457 4.07 40.58 4.28
CA THR A 457 4.41 41.99 3.94
C THR A 457 5.91 42.17 3.91
N VAL A 458 6.44 42.72 2.82
CA VAL A 458 7.84 43.16 2.71
C VAL A 458 7.91 44.67 2.93
N THR A 459 8.62 45.07 3.98
CA THR A 459 8.83 46.48 4.31
C THR A 459 10.30 46.86 4.11
N GLN A 460 10.56 48.10 3.69
CA GLN A 460 11.92 48.61 3.53
C GLN A 460 12.33 49.45 4.73
N GLN A 461 13.53 49.26 5.21
CA GLN A 461 14.12 50.03 6.32
C GLN A 461 15.59 50.35 6.00
N ALA A 462 15.95 51.62 5.97
CA ALA A 462 17.35 52.02 5.72
C ALA A 462 18.31 51.43 6.77
N SER A 463 19.45 50.91 6.31
CA SER A 463 20.51 50.33 7.19
C SER A 463 21.85 50.84 6.72
N ASP A 464 22.63 51.37 7.66
CA ASP A 464 24.01 51.87 7.40
C ASP A 464 25.06 50.75 7.34
N THR A 465 24.66 49.51 7.77
CA THR A 465 25.56 48.36 7.93
C THR A 465 25.29 47.17 6.98
N ILE A 466 24.11 47.12 6.39
CA ILE A 466 23.69 46.01 5.55
C ILE A 466 23.33 46.52 4.13
N ALA A 467 23.81 45.81 3.11
CA ALA A 467 23.63 46.20 1.74
C ALA A 467 22.12 46.26 1.34
N ALA A 468 21.73 47.13 0.46
CA ALA A 468 20.37 47.26 -0.03
C ALA A 468 19.87 45.95 -0.66
N GLY A 469 18.62 45.56 -0.37
CA GLY A 469 17.99 44.36 -0.84
C GLY A 469 18.29 43.08 -0.02
N VAL A 470 18.87 43.23 1.18
CA VAL A 470 19.12 42.12 2.11
C VAL A 470 18.13 42.17 3.27
N VAL A 471 17.61 41.01 3.69
CA VAL A 471 16.66 40.86 4.79
C VAL A 471 17.31 41.19 6.12
N LEU A 472 16.78 42.19 6.81
CA LEU A 472 17.19 42.66 8.14
C LEU A 472 16.50 41.85 9.24
N GLU A 473 15.18 41.69 9.12
CA GLU A 473 14.34 41.03 10.11
C GLU A 473 13.28 40.17 9.42
N GLN A 474 12.83 39.14 10.13
CA GLN A 474 11.71 38.30 9.76
C GLN A 474 10.75 38.10 10.93
N ASP A 475 9.44 38.00 10.64
CA ASP A 475 8.41 37.71 11.61
C ASP A 475 7.37 36.73 11.02
N PRO A 476 7.17 35.52 11.58
CA PRO A 476 7.78 34.96 12.80
C PRO A 476 9.29 34.75 12.72
N LYS A 477 9.95 34.68 13.89
CA LYS A 477 11.40 34.53 13.98
C LYS A 477 11.88 33.17 13.49
N ALA A 478 13.13 33.14 13.04
CA ALA A 478 13.78 31.87 12.67
C ALA A 478 13.76 30.87 13.82
N GLY A 479 13.24 29.67 13.56
CA GLY A 479 13.13 28.58 14.54
C GLY A 479 11.80 28.52 15.29
N ASP A 480 10.95 29.52 15.19
CA ASP A 480 9.59 29.49 15.74
C ASP A 480 8.75 28.43 15.00
N GLN A 481 7.71 27.94 15.68
CA GLN A 481 6.71 27.06 15.08
C GLN A 481 5.56 27.93 14.56
N ALA A 482 5.22 27.78 13.29
CA ALA A 482 4.08 28.48 12.69
C ALA A 482 3.26 27.50 11.83
N PRO A 483 1.94 27.75 11.64
CA PRO A 483 1.09 26.92 10.79
C PRO A 483 1.66 26.77 9.39
N ALA A 484 1.50 25.61 8.77
CA ALA A 484 1.87 25.40 7.38
C ALA A 484 1.10 26.37 6.47
N GLY A 485 1.81 27.09 5.60
CA GLY A 485 1.23 28.14 4.75
C GLY A 485 1.04 29.50 5.42
N ALA A 486 1.49 29.67 6.67
CA ALA A 486 1.50 30.96 7.34
C ALA A 486 2.38 31.99 6.58
N ALA A 487 2.01 33.26 6.68
CA ALA A 487 2.77 34.35 6.07
C ALA A 487 3.95 34.74 6.98
N VAL A 488 5.14 34.90 6.40
CA VAL A 488 6.34 35.42 7.08
C VAL A 488 6.63 36.80 6.52
N ASN A 489 6.56 37.82 7.39
CA ASN A 489 6.84 39.19 7.01
C ASN A 489 8.36 39.42 7.00
N LEU A 490 8.83 40.23 6.09
CA LEU A 490 10.25 40.56 5.90
C LEU A 490 10.49 42.07 6.01
N VAL A 491 11.56 42.43 6.69
CA VAL A 491 12.12 43.78 6.66
C VAL A 491 13.41 43.76 5.84
N VAL A 492 13.50 44.51 4.79
CA VAL A 492 14.61 44.53 3.82
C VAL A 492 15.33 45.88 3.87
N SER A 493 16.68 45.84 3.81
CA SER A 493 17.50 47.03 3.77
C SER A 493 17.25 47.90 2.52
#